data_5c4a571cb3d09c95cbf937980e65b2c3
#
_entry.id   5c4a571cb3d09c95cbf937980e65b2c3
#
_cell.length_a   1.000
_cell.length_b   1.000
_cell.length_c   1.000
_cell.angle_alpha   90.00
_cell.angle_beta   90.00
_cell.angle_gamma   90.00
#
_symmetry.space_group_name_H-M   'P 1'
#
loop_
_entity.id
_entity.type
_entity.pdbx_description
1 polymer ?
#
loop_
_entity_poly.entity_id
_entity_poly.type
_entity_poly.pdbx_seq_one_letter_code
_entity_poly.pdbx_strand_id
1 'polypeptide(L)'
;MAKILVAEDDDTLRDLVVRALNEDGHELTVATDGVAALDALNRQNSEFDLLLTDVKMPVMDGIALALAAGRDHPDVAIMLMTGFADQRERAHGLDALVHDVIAKPFSLEQIKGAVREALVPRH
;
A
#
# COMPACT_ATOMS: atom_id res chain seq x y z
N MET A 1 16.32 -2.24 -3.46
CA MET A 1 15.78 -2.16 -2.10
C MET A 1 14.95 -0.89 -1.95
N ALA A 2 13.72 -1.03 -1.51
CA ALA A 2 12.82 0.10 -1.41
C ALA A 2 12.33 0.29 0.03
N LYS A 3 11.88 1.50 0.36
CA LYS A 3 11.20 1.81 1.62
C LYS A 3 9.70 1.75 1.37
N ILE A 4 9.02 0.83 2.05
CA ILE A 4 7.60 0.55 1.83
C ILE A 4 6.82 0.76 3.13
N LEU A 5 5.74 1.53 3.02
CA LEU A 5 4.78 1.68 4.11
C LEU A 5 3.61 0.73 3.85
N VAL A 6 3.38 -0.18 4.79
CA VAL A 6 2.28 -1.14 4.73
C VAL A 6 1.21 -0.74 5.72
N ALA A 7 -0.01 -0.49 5.24
CA ALA A 7 -1.17 -0.17 6.07
C ALA A 7 -2.17 -1.32 6.00
N GLU A 8 -2.32 -2.06 7.08
CA GLU A 8 -3.19 -3.22 7.19
C GLU A 8 -3.55 -3.47 8.66
N ASP A 9 -4.84 -3.56 8.94
CA ASP A 9 -5.34 -3.79 10.30
C ASP A 9 -5.42 -5.28 10.69
N ASP A 10 -5.48 -6.19 9.72
CA ASP A 10 -5.49 -7.63 9.97
C ASP A 10 -4.06 -8.13 10.25
N ASP A 11 -3.84 -8.64 11.46
CA ASP A 11 -2.51 -9.07 11.91
C ASP A 11 -1.93 -10.18 11.04
N THR A 12 -2.77 -11.16 10.66
CA THR A 12 -2.33 -12.31 9.87
C THR A 12 -1.90 -11.88 8.47
N LEU A 13 -2.71 -11.06 7.82
CA LEU A 13 -2.39 -10.57 6.48
C LEU A 13 -1.18 -9.64 6.51
N ARG A 14 -1.11 -8.75 7.50
CA ARG A 14 0.03 -7.85 7.66
C ARG A 14 1.33 -8.63 7.82
N ASP A 15 1.32 -9.67 8.66
CA ASP A 15 2.51 -10.52 8.87
C ASP A 15 2.93 -11.24 7.59
N LEU A 16 1.98 -11.71 6.80
CA LEU A 16 2.24 -12.34 5.51
C LEU A 16 2.95 -11.36 4.55
N VAL A 17 2.40 -10.17 4.43
CA VAL A 17 2.93 -9.13 3.54
C VAL A 17 4.33 -8.70 3.99
N VAL A 18 4.50 -8.46 5.29
CA VAL A 18 5.81 -8.09 5.87
C VAL A 18 6.85 -9.18 5.58
N ARG A 19 6.49 -10.44 5.80
CA ARG A 19 7.38 -11.57 5.54
C ARG A 19 7.81 -11.62 4.07
N ALA A 20 6.84 -11.51 3.17
CA ALA A 20 7.12 -11.56 1.74
C ALA A 20 8.07 -10.45 1.30
N LEU A 21 7.80 -9.22 1.73
CA LEU A 21 8.58 -8.07 1.29
C LEU A 21 9.94 -7.98 1.99
N ASN A 22 10.06 -8.47 3.22
CA ASN A 22 11.36 -8.62 3.87
C ASN A 22 12.24 -9.64 3.14
N GLU A 23 11.66 -10.74 2.67
CA GLU A 23 12.41 -11.73 1.87
C GLU A 23 12.95 -11.12 0.59
N ASP A 24 12.28 -10.13 0.03
CA ASP A 24 12.74 -9.40 -1.16
C ASP A 24 13.70 -8.26 -0.85
N GLY A 25 14.08 -8.08 0.41
CA GLY A 25 15.09 -7.10 0.80
C GLY A 25 14.59 -5.67 0.97
N HIS A 26 13.28 -5.46 1.06
CA HIS A 26 12.72 -4.12 1.27
C HIS A 26 12.75 -3.72 2.74
N GLU A 27 12.84 -2.43 3.00
CA GLU A 27 12.72 -1.85 4.33
C GLU A 27 11.26 -1.48 4.58
N LEU A 28 10.66 -2.04 5.63
CA LEU A 28 9.22 -1.89 5.88
C LEU A 28 8.92 -1.08 7.12
N THR A 29 7.91 -0.23 7.01
CA THR A 29 7.23 0.41 8.13
C THR A 29 5.78 -0.04 8.08
N VAL A 30 5.20 -0.40 9.21
CA VAL A 30 3.81 -0.88 9.27
C VAL A 30 2.95 0.10 10.03
N ALA A 31 1.69 0.22 9.57
CA ALA A 31 0.65 0.98 10.23
C ALA A 31 -0.61 0.13 10.29
N THR A 32 -1.38 0.25 11.36
CA THR A 32 -2.56 -0.57 11.58
C THR A 32 -3.86 0.09 11.14
N ASP A 33 -3.79 1.36 10.76
CA ASP A 33 -4.94 2.10 10.21
C ASP A 33 -4.46 3.24 9.29
N GLY A 34 -5.41 3.89 8.64
CA GLY A 34 -5.09 4.96 7.69
C GLY A 34 -4.51 6.21 8.33
N VAL A 35 -4.93 6.54 9.55
CA VAL A 35 -4.40 7.72 10.26
C VAL A 35 -2.94 7.51 10.61
N ALA A 36 -2.60 6.34 11.17
CA ALA A 36 -1.20 6.00 11.50
C ALA A 36 -0.33 6.00 10.25
N ALA A 37 -0.86 5.49 9.13
CA ALA A 37 -0.14 5.49 7.86
C ALA A 37 0.10 6.92 7.34
N LEU A 38 -0.91 7.76 7.41
CA LEU A 38 -0.78 9.16 6.98
C LEU A 38 0.21 9.91 7.85
N ASP A 39 0.19 9.68 9.16
CA ASP A 39 1.18 10.25 10.08
C ASP A 39 2.60 9.83 9.71
N ALA A 40 2.79 8.56 9.33
CA ALA A 40 4.10 8.07 8.90
C ALA A 40 4.57 8.77 7.63
N LEU A 41 3.67 8.96 6.66
CA LEU A 41 3.98 9.69 5.42
C LEU A 41 4.33 11.15 5.68
N ASN A 42 3.67 11.79 6.64
CA ASN A 42 3.83 13.21 6.94
C ASN A 42 5.01 13.50 7.87
N ARG A 43 5.69 12.49 8.39
CA ARG A 43 6.87 12.72 9.24
C ARG A 43 7.98 13.39 8.45
N GLN A 44 8.71 14.25 9.14
CA GLN A 44 9.87 14.91 8.56
C GLN A 44 10.89 13.86 8.09
N ASN A 45 11.39 14.03 6.87
CA ASN A 45 12.36 13.13 6.24
C ASN A 45 11.82 11.70 5.94
N SER A 46 10.49 11.53 5.86
CA SER A 46 9.96 10.29 5.37
C SER A 46 10.25 10.17 3.86
N GLU A 47 10.78 9.05 3.43
CA GLU A 47 11.18 8.83 2.03
C GLU A 47 10.67 7.48 1.55
N PHE A 48 9.35 7.28 1.62
CA PHE A 48 8.77 6.04 1.14
C PHE A 48 8.72 6.00 -0.38
N ASP A 49 9.05 4.85 -0.93
CA ASP A 49 8.95 4.58 -2.36
C ASP A 49 7.56 4.07 -2.73
N LEU A 50 6.91 3.36 -1.81
CA LEU A 50 5.62 2.72 -2.03
C LEU A 50 4.76 2.76 -0.78
N LEU A 51 3.47 3.07 -0.97
CA LEU A 51 2.41 2.84 0.00
C LEU A 51 1.59 1.65 -0.47
N LEU A 52 1.56 0.60 0.34
CA LEU A 52 0.72 -0.58 0.12
C LEU A 52 -0.34 -0.61 1.19
N THR A 53 -1.60 -0.40 0.83
CA THR A 53 -2.68 -0.28 1.80
C THR A 53 -3.89 -1.12 1.47
N ASP A 54 -4.50 -1.68 2.51
CA ASP A 54 -5.83 -2.25 2.41
C ASP A 54 -6.85 -1.15 2.14
N VAL A 55 -7.93 -1.47 1.45
CA VAL A 55 -9.04 -0.54 1.22
C VAL A 55 -9.85 -0.38 2.50
N LYS A 56 -10.21 -1.48 3.14
CA LYS A 56 -11.07 -1.43 4.33
C LYS A 56 -10.24 -1.45 5.62
N MET A 57 -10.20 -0.32 6.31
CA MET A 57 -9.51 -0.16 7.59
C MET A 57 -10.34 0.72 8.52
N PRO A 58 -10.15 0.58 9.86
CA PRO A 58 -10.83 1.47 10.80
C PRO A 58 -10.29 2.90 10.72
N VAL A 59 -11.08 3.84 11.14
CA VAL A 59 -10.82 5.28 11.27
C VAL A 59 -10.69 5.97 9.92
N MET A 60 -9.70 5.62 9.13
CA MET A 60 -9.50 6.14 7.76
C MET A 60 -9.24 4.96 6.83
N ASP A 61 -10.08 4.77 5.83
CA ASP A 61 -9.91 3.67 4.88
C ASP A 61 -8.79 3.94 3.88
N GLY A 62 -8.43 2.90 3.12
CA GLY A 62 -7.33 2.98 2.16
C GLY A 62 -7.61 3.91 0.98
N ILE A 63 -8.86 4.12 0.62
CA ILE A 63 -9.22 5.07 -0.44
C ILE A 63 -8.91 6.51 0.00
N ALA A 64 -9.36 6.87 1.21
CA ALA A 64 -9.08 8.19 1.77
C ALA A 64 -7.58 8.41 1.95
N LEU A 65 -6.87 7.37 2.43
CA LEU A 65 -5.41 7.40 2.57
C LEU A 65 -4.73 7.60 1.22
N ALA A 66 -5.15 6.87 0.19
CA ALA A 66 -4.59 6.98 -1.16
C ALA A 66 -4.78 8.38 -1.74
N LEU A 67 -5.97 8.97 -1.54
CA LEU A 67 -6.24 10.33 -1.99
C LEU A 67 -5.33 11.35 -1.32
N ALA A 68 -5.17 11.25 0.00
CA ALA A 68 -4.29 12.14 0.75
C ALA A 68 -2.82 11.96 0.34
N ALA A 69 -2.37 10.72 0.18
CA ALA A 69 -1.00 10.41 -0.23
C ALA A 69 -0.71 10.94 -1.64
N GLY A 70 -1.63 10.74 -2.56
CA GLY A 70 -1.46 11.22 -3.94
C GLY A 70 -1.41 12.73 -4.04
N ARG A 71 -2.18 13.42 -3.21
CA ARG A 71 -2.18 14.88 -3.17
C ARG A 71 -0.90 15.45 -2.56
N ASP A 72 -0.47 14.89 -1.42
CA ASP A 72 0.60 15.47 -0.60
C ASP A 72 1.97 14.83 -0.82
N HIS A 73 2.01 13.61 -1.38
CA HIS A 73 3.22 12.83 -1.59
C HIS A 73 3.23 12.22 -2.99
N PRO A 74 3.30 13.05 -4.05
CA PRO A 74 3.13 12.56 -5.42
C PRO A 74 4.24 11.62 -5.90
N ASP A 75 5.38 11.58 -5.22
CA ASP A 75 6.49 10.69 -5.58
C ASP A 75 6.36 9.28 -5.01
N VAL A 76 5.39 9.07 -4.12
CA VAL A 76 5.14 7.74 -3.53
C VAL A 76 4.20 6.97 -4.43
N ALA A 77 4.62 5.79 -4.90
CA ALA A 77 3.75 4.89 -5.64
C ALA A 77 2.69 4.31 -4.69
N ILE A 78 1.46 4.11 -5.16
CA ILE A 78 0.35 3.65 -4.34
C ILE A 78 -0.20 2.34 -4.90
N MET A 79 -0.31 1.33 -4.04
CA MET A 79 -0.95 0.06 -4.34
C MET A 79 -2.07 -0.21 -3.34
N LEU A 80 -3.19 -0.71 -3.82
CA LEU A 80 -4.32 -1.10 -2.98
C LEU A 80 -4.47 -2.61 -2.94
N MET A 81 -4.83 -3.13 -1.76
CA MET A 81 -5.22 -4.53 -1.54
C MET A 81 -6.74 -4.56 -1.37
N THR A 82 -7.44 -5.36 -2.20
CA THR A 82 -8.91 -5.41 -2.18
C THR A 82 -9.41 -6.81 -1.94
N GLY A 83 -10.45 -6.97 -1.11
CA GLY A 83 -11.03 -8.26 -0.77
C GLY A 83 -12.35 -8.57 -1.45
N PHE A 84 -13.15 -7.55 -1.76
CA PHE A 84 -14.51 -7.72 -2.25
C PHE A 84 -14.74 -6.88 -3.52
N ALA A 85 -15.74 -7.25 -4.28
CA ALA A 85 -16.08 -6.58 -5.54
C ALA A 85 -16.38 -5.08 -5.35
N ASP A 86 -17.08 -4.71 -4.28
CA ASP A 86 -17.39 -3.32 -3.98
C ASP A 86 -16.15 -2.50 -3.68
N GLN A 87 -15.15 -3.10 -3.02
CA GLN A 87 -13.86 -2.45 -2.79
C GLN A 87 -13.12 -2.22 -4.11
N ARG A 88 -13.20 -3.18 -5.03
CA ARG A 88 -12.60 -3.03 -6.37
C ARG A 88 -13.24 -1.90 -7.16
N GLU A 89 -14.57 -1.77 -7.10
CA GLU A 89 -15.29 -0.69 -7.75
C GLU A 89 -14.88 0.67 -7.20
N ARG A 90 -14.75 0.78 -5.88
CA ARG A 90 -14.28 2.02 -5.24
C ARG A 90 -12.86 2.37 -5.68
N ALA A 91 -11.98 1.37 -5.76
CA ALA A 91 -10.59 1.56 -6.18
C ALA A 91 -10.49 1.91 -7.66
N HIS A 92 -11.41 1.44 -8.49
CA HIS A 92 -11.38 1.60 -9.95
C HIS A 92 -11.41 3.07 -10.37
N GLY A 93 -12.10 3.92 -9.62
CA GLY A 93 -12.12 5.37 -9.91
C GLY A 93 -10.81 6.09 -9.61
N LEU A 94 -9.82 5.41 -9.06
CA LEU A 94 -8.53 5.98 -8.68
C LEU A 94 -7.39 5.59 -9.64
N ASP A 95 -7.70 5.11 -10.82
CA ASP A 95 -6.71 4.56 -11.78
C ASP A 95 -5.57 5.54 -12.09
N ALA A 96 -5.85 6.84 -12.11
CA ALA A 96 -4.83 7.86 -12.36
C ALA A 96 -3.88 8.07 -11.18
N LEU A 97 -4.32 7.70 -9.97
CA LEU A 97 -3.60 7.94 -8.72
C LEU A 97 -2.90 6.69 -8.22
N VAL A 98 -3.55 5.54 -8.37
CA VAL A 98 -3.10 4.26 -7.84
C VAL A 98 -2.32 3.50 -8.92
N HIS A 99 -1.12 3.04 -8.56
CA HIS A 99 -0.26 2.32 -9.48
C HIS A 99 -0.85 0.95 -9.85
N ASP A 100 -1.38 0.23 -8.85
CA ASP A 100 -1.94 -1.10 -9.07
C ASP A 100 -2.89 -1.47 -7.93
N VAL A 101 -3.73 -2.46 -8.20
CA VAL A 101 -4.67 -3.04 -7.23
C VAL A 101 -4.47 -4.54 -7.23
N ILE A 102 -4.20 -5.12 -6.07
CA ILE A 102 -4.05 -6.57 -5.93
C ILE A 102 -5.24 -7.14 -5.15
N ALA A 103 -5.81 -8.23 -5.68
CA ALA A 103 -6.98 -8.87 -5.09
C ALA A 103 -6.58 -9.89 -4.03
N LYS A 104 -7.28 -9.89 -2.91
CA LYS A 104 -7.17 -10.94 -1.88
C LYS A 104 -8.04 -12.13 -2.26
N PRO A 105 -7.66 -13.36 -1.93
CA PRO A 105 -6.37 -13.74 -1.35
C PRO A 105 -5.25 -13.76 -2.38
N PHE A 106 -4.04 -13.46 -1.92
CA PHE A 106 -2.86 -13.53 -2.78
C PHE A 106 -1.76 -14.34 -2.09
N SER A 107 -0.86 -14.90 -2.90
CA SER A 107 0.30 -15.65 -2.40
C SER A 107 1.46 -14.70 -2.13
N LEU A 108 2.49 -15.24 -1.42
CA LEU A 108 3.75 -14.53 -1.23
C LEU A 108 4.35 -14.11 -2.57
N GLU A 109 4.34 -14.99 -3.54
CA GLU A 109 4.91 -14.71 -4.86
C GLU A 109 4.14 -13.65 -5.62
N GLN A 110 2.81 -13.64 -5.48
CA GLN A 110 1.97 -12.64 -6.13
C GLN A 110 2.24 -11.24 -5.57
N ILE A 111 2.32 -11.10 -4.25
CA ILE A 111 2.56 -9.79 -3.65
C ILE A 111 4.00 -9.30 -3.93
N LYS A 112 4.98 -10.19 -3.91
CA LYS A 112 6.35 -9.84 -4.28
C LYS A 112 6.43 -9.33 -5.71
N GLY A 113 5.81 -10.06 -6.65
CA GLY A 113 5.81 -9.68 -8.06
C GLY A 113 5.12 -8.36 -8.31
N ALA A 114 3.96 -8.15 -7.69
CA ALA A 114 3.19 -6.90 -7.83
C ALA A 114 3.98 -5.70 -7.30
N VAL A 115 4.65 -5.85 -6.17
CA VAL A 115 5.48 -4.77 -5.60
C VAL A 115 6.70 -4.48 -6.47
N ARG A 116 7.37 -5.51 -6.98
CA ARG A 116 8.50 -5.31 -7.90
C ARG A 116 8.08 -4.50 -9.13
N GLU A 117 6.93 -4.84 -9.69
CA GLU A 117 6.41 -4.13 -10.85
C GLU A 117 6.04 -2.68 -10.52
N ALA A 118 5.44 -2.45 -9.36
CA ALA A 118 5.07 -1.11 -8.90
C ALA A 118 6.29 -0.21 -8.70
N LEU A 119 7.43 -0.78 -8.37
CA LEU A 119 8.67 -0.05 -8.12
C LEU A 119 9.51 0.21 -9.37
N VAL A 120 9.15 -0.36 -10.51
CA VAL A 120 9.83 -0.09 -11.78
C VAL A 120 9.52 1.34 -12.20
N PRO A 121 10.56 2.17 -12.51
CA PRO A 121 10.32 3.53 -12.97
C PRO A 121 9.48 3.56 -14.24
N ARG A 122 8.52 4.46 -14.29
CA ARG A 122 7.70 4.69 -15.49
C ARG A 122 8.25 5.86 -16.27
N HIS A 123 8.34 5.67 -17.56
CA HIS A 123 8.81 6.69 -18.49
C HIS A 123 7.64 7.24 -19.29
#